data_7db421c84028a4a71bb83f6a90edb9eb
#
_entry.id   7db421c84028a4a71bb83f6a90edb9eb
#
_cell.length_a   1.000
_cell.length_b   1.000
_cell.length_c   1.000
_cell.angle_alpha   90.00
_cell.angle_beta   90.00
_cell.angle_gamma   90.00
#
_symmetry.space_group_name_H-M   'P 1'
#
loop_
_entity.id
_entity.type
_entity.pdbx_description
1 polymer ?
#
loop_
_entity_poly.entity_id
_entity_poly.type
_entity_poly.pdbx_seq_one_letter_code
_entity_poly.pdbx_strand_id
1 'polypeptide(L)'
;RFQKINFSATFKLKKISFNPFGQIPIFDIPSNYELVKSLNFKADHEPYLRETKYTALPAGSENLFVFDTSISIFENLQKLNKWIYLFIHFNTGVTHVNTLLEEIINNPEGVCQDFTHLFCALAKANNIPTRYVSGYLHQGNGYFGDSQMHAWAEAYIPQVGWIGFD
;
A
#
# COMPACT_ATOMS: atom_id res chain seq x y z
N ARG A 1 -33.59 19.54 16.82
CA ARG A 1 -33.20 18.34 16.02
C ARG A 1 -32.80 18.82 14.64
N PHE A 2 -31.50 18.70 14.25
CA PHE A 2 -31.04 19.14 12.94
C PHE A 2 -31.51 18.11 11.88
N GLN A 3 -32.04 18.58 10.76
CA GLN A 3 -32.49 17.75 9.65
C GLN A 3 -31.38 17.55 8.62
N LYS A 4 -30.38 18.45 8.57
CA LYS A 4 -29.26 18.38 7.62
C LYS A 4 -28.07 19.17 8.18
N ILE A 5 -26.87 18.59 8.08
CA ILE A 5 -25.60 19.25 8.38
C ILE A 5 -24.75 19.18 7.09
N ASN A 6 -24.25 20.32 6.64
CA ASN A 6 -23.33 20.43 5.52
C ASN A 6 -21.94 20.81 6.04
N PHE A 7 -20.93 20.10 5.59
CA PHE A 7 -19.52 20.44 5.81
C PHE A 7 -18.90 20.73 4.45
N SER A 8 -18.12 21.79 4.36
CA SER A 8 -17.29 22.06 3.18
C SER A 8 -15.91 22.51 3.60
N ALA A 9 -14.90 22.07 2.87
CA ALA A 9 -13.53 22.52 3.04
C ALA A 9 -12.91 22.75 1.66
N THR A 10 -12.18 23.86 1.52
CA THR A 10 -11.48 24.21 0.27
C THR A 10 -10.00 24.36 0.57
N PHE A 11 -9.17 23.66 -0.19
CA PHE A 11 -7.72 23.66 -0.05
C PHE A 11 -7.05 24.07 -1.36
N LYS A 12 -5.97 24.83 -1.26
CA LYS A 12 -5.05 25.05 -2.37
C LYS A 12 -3.72 24.38 -2.04
N LEU A 13 -3.36 23.39 -2.82
CA LEU A 13 -2.14 22.61 -2.63
C LEU A 13 -1.16 22.89 -3.78
N LYS A 14 0.12 22.96 -3.44
CA LYS A 14 1.22 22.97 -4.42
C LYS A 14 2.04 21.70 -4.21
N LYS A 15 1.96 20.79 -5.18
CA LYS A 15 2.82 19.60 -5.16
C LYS A 15 4.20 19.98 -5.68
N ILE A 16 5.24 19.66 -4.91
CA ILE A 16 6.62 19.73 -5.36
C ILE A 16 6.92 18.42 -6.10
N SER A 17 7.44 18.53 -7.33
CA SER A 17 7.86 17.35 -8.08
C SER A 17 9.05 16.69 -7.39
N PHE A 18 8.89 15.44 -7.02
CA PHE A 18 9.92 14.60 -6.42
C PHE A 18 9.81 13.21 -7.04
N ASN A 19 10.93 12.65 -7.49
CA ASN A 19 10.99 11.28 -7.94
C ASN A 19 11.55 10.41 -6.80
N PRO A 20 10.71 9.70 -6.04
CA PRO A 20 11.16 8.88 -4.92
C PRO A 20 12.02 7.69 -5.36
N PHE A 21 11.94 7.30 -6.63
CA PHE A 21 12.67 6.15 -7.19
C PHE A 21 14.05 6.52 -7.76
N GLY A 22 14.33 7.81 -7.94
CA GLY A 22 15.53 8.28 -8.67
C GLY A 22 16.83 8.18 -7.90
N GLN A 23 16.81 7.99 -6.58
CA GLN A 23 17.99 8.02 -5.71
C GLN A 23 17.81 7.14 -4.46
N ILE A 24 17.36 5.90 -4.64
CA ILE A 24 17.38 4.97 -3.52
C ILE A 24 18.80 4.43 -3.42
N PRO A 25 19.54 4.76 -2.36
CA PRO A 25 20.90 4.27 -2.19
C PRO A 25 20.89 2.74 -2.11
N ILE A 26 21.92 2.11 -2.67
CA ILE A 26 22.16 0.69 -2.48
C ILE A 26 22.72 0.53 -1.08
N PHE A 27 21.85 0.19 -0.14
CA PHE A 27 22.24 -0.15 1.22
C PHE A 27 22.66 -1.62 1.31
N ASP A 28 23.37 -1.93 2.37
CA ASP A 28 23.69 -3.32 2.71
C ASP A 28 22.40 -4.14 2.87
N ILE A 29 22.15 -5.01 1.90
CA ILE A 29 20.92 -5.80 1.80
C ILE A 29 20.73 -6.69 3.05
N PRO A 30 21.73 -7.50 3.49
CA PRO A 30 21.58 -8.31 4.69
C PRO A 30 21.22 -7.49 5.93
N SER A 31 21.91 -6.37 6.18
CA SER A 31 21.66 -5.52 7.36
C SER A 31 20.24 -4.97 7.38
N ASN A 32 19.66 -4.63 6.23
CA ASN A 32 18.29 -4.16 6.16
C ASN A 32 17.27 -5.25 6.53
N TYR A 33 17.49 -6.49 6.11
CA TYR A 33 16.60 -7.60 6.50
C TYR A 33 16.75 -7.98 7.97
N GLU A 34 17.95 -7.91 8.54
CA GLU A 34 18.14 -8.10 9.97
C GLU A 34 17.46 -6.97 10.76
N LEU A 35 17.56 -5.73 10.30
CA LEU A 35 16.93 -4.58 10.95
C LEU A 35 15.41 -4.74 11.00
N VAL A 36 14.74 -5.03 9.88
CA VAL A 36 13.27 -5.15 9.85
C VAL A 36 12.73 -6.35 10.64
N LYS A 37 13.57 -7.34 10.90
CA LYS A 37 13.24 -8.48 11.78
C LYS A 37 13.47 -8.19 13.25
N SER A 38 14.26 -7.17 13.62
CA SER A 38 14.62 -6.87 14.98
C SER A 38 13.42 -6.44 15.83
N LEU A 39 13.45 -6.77 17.13
CA LEU A 39 12.39 -6.42 18.07
C LEU A 39 12.18 -4.92 18.20
N ASN A 40 13.27 -4.14 18.22
CA ASN A 40 13.20 -2.68 18.35
C ASN A 40 12.51 -2.08 17.14
N PHE A 41 12.91 -2.47 15.93
CA PHE A 41 12.27 -2.00 14.72
C PHE A 41 10.77 -2.34 14.67
N LYS A 42 10.42 -3.57 15.05
CA LYS A 42 9.01 -4.02 15.11
C LYS A 42 8.21 -3.24 16.15
N ALA A 43 8.79 -2.95 17.29
CA ALA A 43 8.13 -2.14 18.33
C ALA A 43 7.88 -0.70 17.85
N ASP A 44 8.88 -0.07 17.22
CA ASP A 44 8.79 1.30 16.71
C ASP A 44 7.76 1.42 15.56
N HIS A 45 7.53 0.34 14.81
CA HIS A 45 6.64 0.32 13.65
C HIS A 45 5.39 -0.55 13.86
N GLU A 46 5.07 -0.95 15.09
CA GLU A 46 3.97 -1.86 15.40
C GLU A 46 2.64 -1.47 14.72
N PRO A 47 2.19 -0.19 14.77
CA PRO A 47 0.91 0.19 14.15
C PRO A 47 0.85 -0.05 12.64
N TYR A 48 2.00 -0.09 11.98
CA TYR A 48 2.14 -0.28 10.54
C TYR A 48 2.44 -1.72 10.14
N LEU A 49 2.80 -2.56 11.10
CA LEU A 49 3.02 -4.01 10.94
C LEU A 49 1.79 -4.81 11.35
N ARG A 50 0.98 -4.28 12.28
CA ARG A 50 -0.21 -4.96 12.76
C ARG A 50 -1.24 -5.16 11.65
N GLU A 51 -1.78 -6.34 11.60
CA GLU A 51 -2.93 -6.66 10.74
C GLU A 51 -4.19 -5.91 11.19
N THR A 52 -5.01 -5.58 10.24
CA THR A 52 -6.34 -5.02 10.44
C THR A 52 -7.37 -5.94 9.79
N LYS A 53 -8.64 -5.71 10.04
CA LYS A 53 -9.73 -6.45 9.38
C LYS A 53 -9.55 -6.55 7.86
N TYR A 54 -9.01 -5.51 7.23
CA TYR A 54 -8.86 -5.41 5.76
C TYR A 54 -7.50 -5.84 5.23
N THR A 55 -6.54 -6.11 6.12
CA THR A 55 -5.19 -6.56 5.76
C THR A 55 -4.83 -7.89 6.41
N ALA A 56 -5.79 -8.56 7.04
CA ALA A 56 -5.61 -9.92 7.53
C ALA A 56 -5.66 -10.89 6.33
N LEU A 57 -4.59 -11.64 6.15
CA LEU A 57 -4.52 -12.67 5.13
C LEU A 57 -5.30 -13.91 5.57
N PRO A 58 -6.07 -14.57 4.68
CA PRO A 58 -6.66 -15.88 4.99
C PRO A 58 -5.56 -16.88 5.29
N ALA A 59 -5.86 -17.84 6.15
CA ALA A 59 -4.94 -18.91 6.51
C ALA A 59 -4.41 -19.65 5.26
N GLY A 60 -3.09 -19.80 5.16
CA GLY A 60 -2.42 -20.41 4.02
C GLY A 60 -2.08 -19.46 2.88
N SER A 61 -2.47 -18.18 2.98
CA SER A 61 -2.18 -17.15 1.98
C SER A 61 -0.93 -16.32 2.29
N GLU A 62 -0.27 -16.56 3.40
CA GLU A 62 0.90 -15.80 3.87
C GLU A 62 2.09 -15.91 2.89
N ASN A 63 2.14 -17.01 2.15
CA ASN A 63 3.20 -17.32 1.19
C ASN A 63 2.84 -16.99 -0.27
N LEU A 64 1.74 -16.28 -0.54
CA LEU A 64 1.38 -15.85 -1.90
C LEU A 64 2.48 -15.02 -2.55
N PHE A 65 3.21 -14.24 -1.76
CA PHE A 65 4.37 -13.51 -2.22
C PHE A 65 5.43 -13.44 -1.11
N VAL A 66 6.54 -14.13 -1.31
CA VAL A 66 7.68 -14.16 -0.38
C VAL A 66 8.82 -13.31 -0.94
N PHE A 67 9.40 -12.45 -0.11
CA PHE A 67 10.52 -11.61 -0.49
C PHE A 67 11.79 -12.43 -0.69
N ASP A 68 12.47 -12.16 -1.78
CA ASP A 68 13.82 -12.67 -2.06
C ASP A 68 14.84 -11.83 -1.28
N THR A 69 15.44 -12.41 -0.26
CA THR A 69 16.42 -11.72 0.59
C THR A 69 17.78 -11.48 -0.09
N SER A 70 17.98 -11.96 -1.31
CA SER A 70 19.19 -11.68 -2.12
C SER A 70 19.13 -10.32 -2.83
N ILE A 71 17.95 -9.69 -2.90
CA ILE A 71 17.73 -8.37 -3.49
C ILE A 71 17.21 -7.39 -2.46
N SER A 72 17.24 -6.11 -2.77
CA SER A 72 16.81 -5.06 -1.84
C SER A 72 15.31 -5.15 -1.50
N ILE A 73 14.94 -4.61 -0.33
CA ILE A 73 13.52 -4.43 0.06
C ILE A 73 12.77 -3.65 -1.01
N PHE A 74 13.38 -2.61 -1.57
CA PHE A 74 12.76 -1.78 -2.61
C PHE A 74 12.44 -2.59 -3.88
N GLU A 75 13.40 -3.38 -4.37
CA GLU A 75 13.17 -4.24 -5.53
C GLU A 75 12.08 -5.29 -5.30
N ASN A 76 12.02 -5.85 -4.09
CA ASN A 76 10.93 -6.76 -3.71
C ASN A 76 9.57 -6.05 -3.70
N LEU A 77 9.50 -4.83 -3.18
CA LEU A 77 8.26 -4.04 -3.20
C LEU A 77 7.82 -3.69 -4.63
N GLN A 78 8.76 -3.39 -5.53
CA GLN A 78 8.46 -3.19 -6.95
C GLN A 78 7.93 -4.49 -7.60
N LYS A 79 8.55 -5.63 -7.29
CA LYS A 79 8.07 -6.95 -7.76
C LYS A 79 6.69 -7.27 -7.21
N LEU A 80 6.43 -6.97 -5.93
CA LEU A 80 5.13 -7.14 -5.29
C LEU A 80 4.06 -6.28 -5.99
N ASN A 81 4.37 -4.99 -6.24
CA ASN A 81 3.45 -4.09 -6.93
C ASN A 81 3.07 -4.63 -8.31
N LYS A 82 4.08 -5.05 -9.08
CA LYS A 82 3.84 -5.66 -10.40
C LYS A 82 3.06 -6.96 -10.32
N TRP A 83 3.33 -7.80 -9.31
CA TRP A 83 2.63 -9.07 -9.12
C TRP A 83 1.15 -8.83 -8.82
N ILE A 84 0.82 -7.88 -7.93
CA ILE A 84 -0.55 -7.52 -7.60
C ILE A 84 -1.29 -6.99 -8.83
N TYR A 85 -0.64 -6.12 -9.62
CA TYR A 85 -1.20 -5.61 -10.88
C TYR A 85 -1.55 -6.73 -11.88
N LEU A 86 -0.78 -7.81 -11.89
CA LEU A 86 -1.04 -8.97 -12.74
C LEU A 86 -2.05 -9.95 -12.12
N PHE A 87 -2.16 -9.96 -10.80
CA PHE A 87 -3.01 -10.89 -10.06
C PHE A 87 -4.46 -10.39 -10.01
N ILE A 88 -4.70 -9.10 -9.70
CA ILE A 88 -6.05 -8.54 -9.60
C ILE A 88 -6.44 -7.89 -10.93
N HIS A 89 -7.60 -8.27 -11.48
CA HIS A 89 -8.21 -7.59 -12.61
C HIS A 89 -9.01 -6.37 -12.13
N PHE A 90 -8.70 -5.20 -12.68
CA PHE A 90 -9.47 -3.99 -12.35
C PHE A 90 -10.89 -4.11 -12.87
N ASN A 91 -11.87 -4.14 -11.96
CA ASN A 91 -13.28 -4.24 -12.26
C ASN A 91 -14.10 -3.42 -11.25
N THR A 92 -14.92 -2.49 -11.75
CA THR A 92 -15.77 -1.66 -10.91
C THR A 92 -17.08 -2.36 -10.56
N GLY A 93 -17.60 -2.14 -9.34
CA GLY A 93 -18.91 -2.66 -8.94
C GLY A 93 -18.91 -4.11 -8.46
N VAL A 94 -17.76 -4.79 -8.44
CA VAL A 94 -17.62 -6.17 -7.92
C VAL A 94 -17.24 -6.21 -6.44
N THR A 95 -16.65 -5.13 -5.92
CA THR A 95 -16.25 -4.99 -4.51
C THR A 95 -16.85 -3.74 -3.88
N HIS A 96 -16.80 -3.64 -2.56
CA HIS A 96 -17.29 -2.53 -1.76
C HIS A 96 -16.38 -2.32 -0.53
N VAL A 97 -16.62 -1.25 0.22
CA VAL A 97 -15.75 -0.81 1.33
C VAL A 97 -15.57 -1.85 2.45
N ASN A 98 -16.38 -2.88 2.48
CA ASN A 98 -16.29 -3.95 3.47
C ASN A 98 -15.74 -5.28 2.92
N THR A 99 -15.39 -5.34 1.63
CA THR A 99 -14.82 -6.54 1.01
C THR A 99 -13.51 -6.93 1.70
N LEU A 100 -13.36 -8.22 2.00
CA LEU A 100 -12.21 -8.77 2.70
C LEU A 100 -11.22 -9.37 1.71
N LEU A 101 -9.97 -9.53 2.13
CA LEU A 101 -8.94 -10.14 1.29
C LEU A 101 -9.23 -11.58 0.88
N GLU A 102 -9.97 -12.33 1.69
CA GLU A 102 -10.41 -13.67 1.32
C GLU A 102 -11.24 -13.67 0.04
N GLU A 103 -12.14 -12.70 -0.10
CA GLU A 103 -12.96 -12.54 -1.30
C GLU A 103 -12.11 -12.19 -2.52
N ILE A 104 -11.15 -11.24 -2.34
CA ILE A 104 -10.23 -10.81 -3.40
C ILE A 104 -9.28 -11.92 -3.84
N ILE A 105 -8.78 -12.73 -2.91
CA ILE A 105 -7.85 -13.84 -3.23
C ILE A 105 -8.59 -14.96 -3.96
N ASN A 106 -9.83 -15.24 -3.59
CA ASN A 106 -10.65 -16.27 -4.24
C ASN A 106 -11.23 -15.83 -5.59
N ASN A 107 -11.50 -14.55 -5.77
CA ASN A 107 -11.94 -13.95 -7.03
C ASN A 107 -11.17 -12.65 -7.27
N PRO A 108 -10.01 -12.70 -7.96
CA PRO A 108 -9.09 -11.59 -8.04
C PRO A 108 -9.58 -10.48 -8.99
N GLU A 109 -10.66 -9.82 -8.59
CA GLU A 109 -11.23 -8.63 -9.22
C GLU A 109 -11.48 -7.55 -8.18
N GLY A 110 -11.25 -6.28 -8.53
CA GLY A 110 -11.48 -5.18 -7.62
C GLY A 110 -11.02 -3.82 -8.13
N VAL A 111 -11.00 -2.85 -7.21
CA VAL A 111 -10.61 -1.45 -7.47
C VAL A 111 -9.37 -1.07 -6.65
N CYS A 112 -8.90 0.18 -6.77
CA CYS A 112 -7.68 0.67 -6.10
C CYS A 112 -7.60 0.31 -4.60
N GLN A 113 -8.73 0.30 -3.89
CA GLN A 113 -8.82 -0.13 -2.50
C GLN A 113 -8.33 -1.56 -2.30
N ASP A 114 -8.74 -2.48 -3.16
CA ASP A 114 -8.46 -3.92 -3.03
C ASP A 114 -7.00 -4.24 -3.34
N PHE A 115 -6.45 -3.59 -4.38
CA PHE A 115 -5.02 -3.61 -4.69
C PHE A 115 -4.18 -3.13 -3.50
N THR A 116 -4.59 -2.00 -2.91
CA THR A 116 -3.91 -1.41 -1.75
C THR A 116 -3.95 -2.31 -0.52
N HIS A 117 -5.10 -2.91 -0.21
CA HIS A 117 -5.24 -3.83 0.92
C HIS A 117 -4.34 -5.06 0.76
N LEU A 118 -4.32 -5.66 -0.44
CA LEU A 118 -3.48 -6.83 -0.70
C LEU A 118 -1.99 -6.48 -0.64
N PHE A 119 -1.59 -5.32 -1.19
CA PHE A 119 -0.21 -4.85 -1.08
C PHE A 119 0.22 -4.70 0.38
N CYS A 120 -0.59 -4.00 1.19
CA CYS A 120 -0.30 -3.80 2.60
C CYS A 120 -0.20 -5.13 3.35
N ALA A 121 -1.09 -6.08 3.09
CA ALA A 121 -1.10 -7.38 3.75
C ALA A 121 0.16 -8.19 3.43
N LEU A 122 0.50 -8.33 2.15
CA LEU A 122 1.66 -9.13 1.73
C LEU A 122 3.00 -8.49 2.12
N ALA A 123 3.10 -7.16 2.11
CA ALA A 123 4.30 -6.48 2.60
C ALA A 123 4.47 -6.65 4.11
N LYS A 124 3.38 -6.56 4.91
CA LYS A 124 3.41 -6.83 6.37
C LYS A 124 3.82 -8.27 6.67
N ALA A 125 3.32 -9.25 5.92
CA ALA A 125 3.72 -10.65 6.05
C ALA A 125 5.24 -10.83 5.85
N ASN A 126 5.87 -9.96 5.06
CA ASN A 126 7.32 -9.90 4.87
C ASN A 126 8.03 -8.94 5.85
N ASN A 127 7.40 -8.55 6.96
CA ASN A 127 7.90 -7.63 7.99
C ASN A 127 8.18 -6.20 7.51
N ILE A 128 7.52 -5.74 6.47
CA ILE A 128 7.66 -4.37 5.98
C ILE A 128 6.49 -3.52 6.48
N PRO A 129 6.75 -2.45 7.24
CA PRO A 129 5.71 -1.53 7.70
C PRO A 129 5.01 -0.90 6.50
N THR A 130 3.68 -0.96 6.48
CA THR A 130 2.87 -0.37 5.41
C THR A 130 1.66 0.35 5.95
N ARG A 131 1.20 1.34 5.19
CA ARG A 131 -0.05 2.04 5.46
C ARG A 131 -0.87 2.23 4.20
N TYR A 132 -2.17 2.14 4.36
CA TYR A 132 -3.15 2.54 3.37
C TYR A 132 -3.23 4.06 3.30
N VAL A 133 -3.16 4.63 2.12
CA VAL A 133 -3.34 6.06 1.90
C VAL A 133 -4.55 6.28 1.01
N SER A 134 -5.38 7.23 1.39
CA SER A 134 -6.55 7.66 0.64
C SER A 134 -6.39 9.12 0.25
N GLY A 135 -6.68 9.45 -0.98
CA GLY A 135 -6.48 10.81 -1.48
C GLY A 135 -7.07 11.04 -2.85
N TYR A 136 -6.54 12.04 -3.54
CA TYR A 136 -7.02 12.47 -4.85
C TYR A 136 -5.88 12.45 -5.86
N LEU A 137 -6.15 11.95 -7.07
CA LEU A 137 -5.23 12.06 -8.18
C LEU A 137 -5.40 13.41 -8.88
N HIS A 138 -4.27 14.05 -9.15
CA HIS A 138 -4.26 15.22 -10.03
C HIS A 138 -3.93 14.80 -11.45
N GLN A 139 -4.93 14.83 -12.31
CA GLN A 139 -4.80 14.35 -13.69
C GLN A 139 -4.26 15.42 -14.68
N GLY A 140 -3.88 16.61 -14.20
CA GLY A 140 -3.31 17.69 -15.03
C GLY A 140 -4.32 18.41 -15.94
N ASN A 141 -3.82 19.31 -16.74
CA ASN A 141 -4.46 20.15 -17.77
C ASN A 141 -5.96 19.99 -18.00
N GLY A 142 -6.78 20.64 -17.15
CA GLY A 142 -8.23 20.77 -17.39
C GLY A 142 -9.05 19.49 -17.14
N TYR A 143 -8.42 18.39 -16.75
CA TYR A 143 -9.15 17.24 -16.27
C TYR A 143 -9.53 17.53 -14.80
N PHE A 144 -10.77 17.78 -14.56
CA PHE A 144 -11.34 17.72 -13.22
C PHE A 144 -11.44 16.24 -12.90
N GLY A 145 -10.58 15.79 -11.99
CA GLY A 145 -10.48 14.38 -11.63
C GLY A 145 -11.84 13.81 -11.30
N ASP A 146 -11.93 12.52 -11.48
CA ASP A 146 -13.08 11.75 -11.02
C ASP A 146 -13.43 12.20 -9.60
N SER A 147 -14.68 12.44 -9.31
CA SER A 147 -15.17 12.83 -7.97
C SER A 147 -14.91 11.73 -6.93
N GLN A 148 -14.26 10.66 -7.34
CA GLN A 148 -13.94 9.51 -6.51
C GLN A 148 -12.54 9.63 -5.90
N MET A 149 -12.43 9.25 -4.66
CA MET A 149 -11.15 9.13 -3.97
C MET A 149 -10.33 7.98 -4.57
N HIS A 150 -9.03 8.16 -4.57
CA HIS A 150 -8.07 7.12 -4.93
C HIS A 150 -7.41 6.53 -3.69
N ALA A 151 -6.90 5.31 -3.80
CA ALA A 151 -6.15 4.64 -2.76
C ALA A 151 -4.82 4.11 -3.31
N TRP A 152 -3.77 4.20 -2.49
CA TRP A 152 -2.46 3.60 -2.75
C TRP A 152 -1.81 3.14 -1.45
N ALA A 153 -0.79 2.31 -1.55
CA ALA A 153 -0.01 1.89 -0.41
C ALA A 153 1.24 2.75 -0.24
N GLU A 154 1.65 2.99 1.00
CA GLU A 154 3.00 3.44 1.29
C GLU A 154 3.71 2.39 2.14
N ALA A 155 4.95 2.04 1.76
CA ALA A 155 5.81 1.13 2.49
C ALA A 155 7.03 1.87 3.06
N TYR A 156 7.41 1.50 4.28
CA TYR A 156 8.59 2.07 4.93
C TYR A 156 9.84 1.26 4.57
N ILE A 157 10.80 1.94 3.96
CA ILE A 157 12.09 1.36 3.62
C ILE A 157 13.13 1.91 4.59
N PRO A 158 13.88 1.07 5.33
CA PRO A 158 14.92 1.53 6.22
C PRO A 158 15.87 2.52 5.55
N GLN A 159 16.22 3.59 6.27
CA GLN A 159 17.12 4.67 5.82
C GLN A 159 16.58 5.56 4.66
N VAL A 160 15.45 5.18 4.04
CA VAL A 160 14.79 5.96 2.98
C VAL A 160 13.52 6.64 3.50
N GLY A 161 12.72 5.91 4.29
CA GLY A 161 11.43 6.37 4.76
C GLY A 161 10.26 5.80 3.96
N TRP A 162 9.13 6.52 3.93
CA TRP A 162 7.90 6.10 3.28
C TRP A 162 7.93 6.34 1.78
N ILE A 163 7.67 5.29 1.00
CA ILE A 163 7.58 5.31 -0.46
C ILE A 163 6.20 4.82 -0.89
N GLY A 164 5.56 5.55 -1.82
CA GLY A 164 4.25 5.20 -2.38
C GLY A 164 4.35 4.17 -3.52
N PHE A 165 3.38 3.28 -3.55
CA PHE A 165 3.17 2.25 -4.59
C PHE A 165 1.70 2.27 -5.00
N ASP A 166 1.47 2.40 -6.35
CA ASP A 166 0.15 2.52 -6.97
C ASP A 166 0.08 1.65 -8.23
#